data_cd7ee455efd07b272cc1b39445e38356
#
_entry.id   cd7ee455efd07b272cc1b39445e38356
#
_cell.length_a   1.000
_cell.length_b   1.000
_cell.length_c   1.000
_cell.angle_alpha   90.00
_cell.angle_beta   90.00
_cell.angle_gamma   90.00
#
_symmetry.space_group_name_H-M   'P 1'
#
loop_
_entity.id
_entity.type
_entity.pdbx_description
1 polymer ?
#
loop_
_entity_poly.entity_id
_entity_poly.type
_entity_poly.pdbx_seq_one_letter_code
_entity_poly.pdbx_strand_id
1 'polypeptide(L)'
;AQGAERETPQPVAEPAEKSMEVVKGSKLSTEIKKELPRINVRDELPDYQFPSLELLDSYSSNRNEVSDEELVRNNNRIRNALENYKIQINDVKAIVGPTVTLYKVYPAPGVKIAEFKRIQEDLGMHLHARGVRVVTLTDSVGIEVANDHPSIVPMRAVLNDEAFRSSKAELPVAIGY
;
A
#
# COMPACT_ATOMS: atom_id res chain seq x y z
N ALA A 1 -40.89 29.55 48.44
CA ALA A 1 -39.47 29.46 48.13
C ALA A 1 -39.25 28.16 47.32
N GLN A 2 -39.31 28.26 45.97
CA GLN A 2 -39.04 27.14 45.07
C GLN A 2 -37.62 27.30 44.54
N GLY A 3 -36.76 26.31 44.81
CA GLY A 3 -35.42 26.24 44.30
C GLY A 3 -35.42 25.87 42.84
N ALA A 4 -34.72 26.66 42.01
CA ALA A 4 -34.44 26.37 40.63
C ALA A 4 -33.23 25.43 40.53
N GLU A 5 -33.46 24.20 40.07
CA GLU A 5 -32.41 23.27 39.68
C GLU A 5 -31.75 23.78 38.40
N ARG A 6 -30.43 24.00 38.48
CA ARG A 6 -29.59 24.31 37.34
C ARG A 6 -29.24 22.99 36.66
N GLU A 7 -29.76 22.76 35.46
CA GLU A 7 -29.30 21.72 34.56
C GLU A 7 -27.84 22.00 34.15
N THR A 8 -26.96 21.06 34.46
CA THR A 8 -25.61 20.99 33.96
C THR A 8 -25.64 20.56 32.48
N PRO A 9 -24.96 21.24 31.54
CA PRO A 9 -24.90 20.82 30.18
C PRO A 9 -24.11 19.49 30.06
N GLN A 10 -24.72 18.51 29.40
CA GLN A 10 -24.07 17.26 29.04
C GLN A 10 -22.89 17.52 28.11
N PRO A 11 -21.76 16.81 28.26
CA PRO A 11 -20.64 16.94 27.33
C PRO A 11 -21.05 16.45 25.93
N VAL A 12 -20.85 17.31 24.95
CA VAL A 12 -20.99 17.00 23.54
C VAL A 12 -20.02 15.87 23.22
N ALA A 13 -20.54 14.74 22.77
CA ALA A 13 -19.73 13.61 22.33
C ALA A 13 -18.81 14.06 21.18
N GLU A 14 -17.52 13.97 21.40
CA GLU A 14 -16.52 14.09 20.31
C GLU A 14 -16.85 13.09 19.21
N PRO A 15 -16.74 13.49 17.92
CA PRO A 15 -16.94 12.58 16.81
C PRO A 15 -15.91 11.45 16.92
N ALA A 16 -16.40 10.22 17.03
CA ALA A 16 -15.57 9.03 17.08
C ALA A 16 -14.60 9.04 15.87
N GLU A 17 -13.31 9.15 16.13
CA GLU A 17 -12.26 8.96 15.14
C GLU A 17 -12.45 7.58 14.52
N LYS A 18 -12.87 7.55 13.25
CA LYS A 18 -12.96 6.31 12.50
C LYS A 18 -11.54 5.78 12.32
N SER A 19 -11.17 4.78 13.09
CA SER A 19 -9.87 4.13 13.02
C SER A 19 -9.65 3.58 11.61
N MET A 20 -8.47 3.86 11.05
CA MET A 20 -8.03 3.32 9.77
C MET A 20 -7.40 1.95 10.00
N GLU A 21 -7.85 0.94 9.26
CA GLU A 21 -7.17 -0.36 9.23
C GLU A 21 -5.93 -0.26 8.33
N VAL A 22 -4.75 -0.39 8.91
CA VAL A 22 -3.47 -0.40 8.19
C VAL A 22 -3.04 -1.84 7.96
N VAL A 23 -3.06 -2.27 6.69
CA VAL A 23 -2.52 -3.57 6.29
C VAL A 23 -1.09 -3.35 5.81
N LYS A 24 -0.11 -3.76 6.62
CA LYS A 24 1.30 -3.77 6.20
C LYS A 24 1.48 -4.89 5.17
N GLY A 25 1.97 -4.56 3.98
CA GLY A 25 2.30 -5.53 2.95
C GLY A 25 3.26 -6.61 3.47
N SER A 26 3.26 -7.78 2.85
CA SER A 26 4.12 -8.89 3.27
C SER A 26 5.59 -8.44 3.27
N LYS A 27 6.30 -8.74 4.37
CA LYS A 27 7.72 -8.40 4.49
C LYS A 27 8.51 -9.29 3.55
N LEU A 28 9.14 -8.72 2.52
CA LEU A 28 10.11 -9.46 1.72
C LEU A 28 11.26 -9.91 2.63
N SER A 29 11.49 -11.21 2.69
CA SER A 29 12.64 -11.75 3.42
C SER A 29 13.90 -11.56 2.60
N THR A 30 14.87 -10.86 3.17
CA THR A 30 16.24 -10.79 2.61
C THR A 30 17.07 -12.02 2.95
N GLU A 31 16.58 -12.87 3.86
CA GLU A 31 17.22 -14.14 4.18
C GLU A 31 16.87 -15.18 3.14
N ILE A 32 17.86 -15.87 2.60
CA ILE A 32 17.66 -17.00 1.69
C ILE A 32 17.10 -18.15 2.51
N LYS A 33 15.78 -18.37 2.45
CA LYS A 33 15.10 -19.40 3.24
C LYS A 33 15.45 -20.83 2.84
N LYS A 34 15.94 -21.05 1.61
CA LYS A 34 16.46 -22.34 1.10
C LYS A 34 17.16 -22.10 -0.24
N GLU A 35 18.18 -22.91 -0.54
CA GLU A 35 18.72 -23.02 -1.90
C GLU A 35 17.58 -23.34 -2.88
N LEU A 36 17.60 -22.67 -4.04
CA LEU A 36 16.64 -22.96 -5.10
C LEU A 36 16.78 -24.44 -5.50
N PRO A 37 15.68 -25.18 -5.62
CA PRO A 37 15.76 -26.56 -6.10
C PRO A 37 16.44 -26.56 -7.47
N ARG A 38 17.33 -27.52 -7.71
CA ARG A 38 17.91 -27.72 -9.05
C ARG A 38 16.77 -28.01 -10.01
N ILE A 39 16.47 -27.09 -10.89
CA ILE A 39 15.48 -27.27 -11.94
C ILE A 39 16.27 -27.60 -13.20
N ASN A 40 16.11 -28.82 -13.73
CA ASN A 40 16.59 -29.14 -15.06
C ASN A 40 15.69 -28.41 -16.05
N VAL A 41 16.18 -27.31 -16.62
CA VAL A 41 15.39 -26.46 -17.54
C VAL A 41 15.10 -27.22 -18.85
N ARG A 42 15.98 -28.18 -19.20
CA ARG A 42 15.80 -29.11 -20.31
C ARG A 42 16.54 -30.41 -20.02
N ASP A 43 15.99 -31.53 -20.45
CA ASP A 43 16.64 -32.87 -20.37
C ASP A 43 18.01 -32.88 -21.08
N GLU A 44 18.25 -31.93 -21.98
CA GLU A 44 19.49 -31.75 -22.73
C GLU A 44 20.65 -31.17 -21.90
N LEU A 45 20.37 -30.59 -20.71
CA LEU A 45 21.35 -29.94 -19.85
C LEU A 45 21.25 -30.41 -18.39
N PRO A 46 21.49 -31.72 -18.12
CA PRO A 46 21.26 -32.31 -16.79
C PRO A 46 22.17 -31.72 -15.71
N ASP A 47 23.35 -31.19 -16.08
CA ASP A 47 24.33 -30.61 -15.17
C ASP A 47 24.20 -29.09 -15.02
N TYR A 48 23.21 -28.46 -15.64
CA TYR A 48 23.02 -27.03 -15.53
C TYR A 48 22.59 -26.64 -14.10
N GLN A 49 23.35 -25.73 -13.51
CA GLN A 49 23.05 -25.13 -12.21
C GLN A 49 22.69 -23.67 -12.40
N PHE A 50 21.55 -23.25 -11.81
CA PHE A 50 21.22 -21.84 -11.80
C PHE A 50 22.28 -21.04 -11.05
N PRO A 51 22.54 -19.78 -11.48
CA PRO A 51 23.39 -18.88 -10.73
C PRO A 51 22.89 -18.72 -9.28
N SER A 52 23.81 -18.75 -8.31
CA SER A 52 23.48 -18.54 -6.91
C SER A 52 23.00 -17.10 -6.68
N LEU A 53 21.99 -16.92 -5.82
CA LEU A 53 21.54 -15.60 -5.36
C LEU A 53 22.63 -14.84 -4.56
N GLU A 54 23.71 -15.52 -4.14
CA GLU A 54 24.86 -14.91 -3.48
C GLU A 54 25.69 -14.02 -4.40
N LEU A 55 25.55 -14.20 -5.73
CA LEU A 55 26.17 -13.32 -6.73
C LEU A 55 25.56 -11.91 -6.74
N LEU A 56 24.39 -11.74 -6.14
CA LEU A 56 23.72 -10.46 -6.05
C LEU A 56 24.07 -9.74 -4.75
N ASP A 57 24.26 -8.44 -4.83
CA ASP A 57 24.54 -7.61 -3.67
C ASP A 57 23.46 -7.75 -2.59
N SER A 58 23.91 -7.85 -1.35
CA SER A 58 23.03 -7.82 -0.19
C SER A 58 22.92 -6.37 0.31
N TYR A 59 21.76 -5.76 0.13
CA TYR A 59 21.48 -4.50 0.77
C TYR A 59 20.97 -4.76 2.18
N SER A 60 21.63 -4.12 3.18
CA SER A 60 21.06 -4.07 4.52
C SER A 60 19.71 -3.39 4.42
N SER A 61 18.67 -4.03 4.92
CA SER A 61 17.30 -3.52 4.90
C SER A 61 17.15 -2.34 5.86
N ASN A 62 17.79 -1.20 5.58
CA ASN A 62 17.32 0.08 6.09
C ASN A 62 15.99 0.35 5.39
N ARG A 63 14.96 -0.37 5.84
CA ARG A 63 13.59 -0.09 5.42
C ARG A 63 13.22 1.22 6.06
N ASN A 64 13.13 2.25 5.26
CA ASN A 64 12.36 3.41 5.64
C ASN A 64 10.91 2.92 5.73
N GLU A 65 10.50 2.52 6.92
CA GLU A 65 9.10 2.16 7.16
C GLU A 65 8.30 3.47 7.08
N VAL A 66 7.21 3.44 6.33
CA VAL A 66 6.26 4.56 6.31
C VAL A 66 5.76 4.75 7.74
N SER A 67 5.90 5.95 8.28
CA SER A 67 5.49 6.23 9.66
C SER A 67 3.97 6.21 9.77
N ASP A 68 3.46 5.79 10.92
CA ASP A 68 2.02 5.80 11.19
C ASP A 68 1.46 7.25 11.08
N GLU A 69 2.27 8.25 11.41
CA GLU A 69 1.91 9.68 11.24
C GLU A 69 1.71 10.06 9.77
N GLU A 70 2.57 9.58 8.87
CA GLU A 70 2.42 9.79 7.42
C GLU A 70 1.13 9.14 6.91
N LEU A 71 0.84 7.92 7.36
CA LEU A 71 -0.37 7.20 6.97
C LEU A 71 -1.63 7.92 7.42
N VAL A 72 -1.69 8.35 8.68
CA VAL A 72 -2.84 9.11 9.23
C VAL A 72 -2.97 10.46 8.52
N ARG A 73 -1.87 11.19 8.33
CA ARG A 73 -1.87 12.46 7.62
C ARG A 73 -2.43 12.33 6.20
N ASN A 74 -1.95 11.35 5.43
CA ASN A 74 -2.39 11.12 4.07
C ASN A 74 -3.85 10.64 4.00
N ASN A 75 -4.27 9.75 4.93
CA ASN A 75 -5.65 9.34 5.04
C ASN A 75 -6.60 10.53 5.26
N ASN A 76 -6.27 11.41 6.21
CA ASN A 76 -7.08 12.59 6.51
C ASN A 76 -7.13 13.55 5.31
N ARG A 77 -6.01 13.76 4.63
CA ARG A 77 -5.95 14.59 3.41
C ARG A 77 -6.79 14.01 2.28
N ILE A 78 -6.76 12.67 2.07
CA ILE A 78 -7.59 11.98 1.08
C ILE A 78 -9.07 12.19 1.42
N ARG A 79 -9.49 11.94 2.67
CA ARG A 79 -10.88 12.13 3.10
C ARG A 79 -11.36 13.55 2.88
N ASN A 80 -10.60 14.54 3.34
CA ASN A 80 -10.92 15.95 3.21
C ASN A 80 -11.00 16.38 1.73
N ALA A 81 -10.06 15.93 0.89
CA ALA A 81 -10.09 16.21 -0.53
C ALA A 81 -11.35 15.65 -1.20
N LEU A 82 -11.67 14.37 -0.94
CA LEU A 82 -12.88 13.73 -1.50
C LEU A 82 -14.17 14.42 -1.02
N GLU A 83 -14.23 14.83 0.24
CA GLU A 83 -15.36 15.58 0.78
C GLU A 83 -15.53 16.94 0.10
N ASN A 84 -14.45 17.68 -0.14
CA ASN A 84 -14.46 18.95 -0.87
C ASN A 84 -15.04 18.80 -2.29
N TYR A 85 -14.75 17.67 -2.94
CA TYR A 85 -15.33 17.32 -4.25
C TYR A 85 -16.71 16.66 -4.16
N LYS A 86 -17.31 16.58 -2.97
CA LYS A 86 -18.62 15.95 -2.70
C LYS A 86 -18.67 14.46 -3.08
N ILE A 87 -17.53 13.79 -3.07
CA ILE A 87 -17.39 12.36 -3.29
C ILE A 87 -17.52 11.66 -1.93
N GLN A 88 -18.67 10.99 -1.73
CA GLN A 88 -18.92 10.27 -0.48
C GLN A 88 -18.22 8.93 -0.47
N ILE A 89 -17.57 8.60 0.65
CA ILE A 89 -16.86 7.35 0.86
C ILE A 89 -17.29 6.70 2.16
N ASN A 90 -17.28 5.36 2.19
CA ASN A 90 -17.60 4.58 3.39
C ASN A 90 -16.37 4.36 4.26
N ASP A 91 -15.27 3.92 3.64
CA ASP A 91 -14.05 3.54 4.37
C ASP A 91 -12.79 3.76 3.52
N VAL A 92 -11.63 3.80 4.19
CA VAL A 92 -10.30 3.85 3.57
C VAL A 92 -9.38 2.89 4.29
N LYS A 93 -8.74 1.98 3.54
CA LYS A 93 -7.70 1.07 4.04
C LYS A 93 -6.37 1.38 3.38
N ALA A 94 -5.30 1.46 4.16
CA ALA A 94 -3.96 1.66 3.64
C ALA A 94 -3.18 0.34 3.55
N ILE A 95 -2.58 0.09 2.38
CA ILE A 95 -1.65 -1.02 2.14
C ILE A 95 -0.30 -0.40 1.84
N VAL A 96 0.63 -0.57 2.76
CA VAL A 96 1.97 0.01 2.67
C VAL A 96 2.85 -0.82 1.78
N GLY A 97 3.39 -0.22 0.72
CA GLY A 97 4.43 -0.78 -0.14
C GLY A 97 5.78 -0.09 0.07
N PRO A 98 6.84 -0.58 -0.56
CA PRO A 98 8.19 -0.04 -0.38
C PRO A 98 8.38 1.36 -0.98
N THR A 99 7.72 1.66 -2.09
CA THR A 99 7.86 2.92 -2.83
C THR A 99 6.59 3.74 -2.85
N VAL A 100 5.44 3.07 -2.80
CA VAL A 100 4.12 3.68 -2.82
C VAL A 100 3.24 3.03 -1.77
N THR A 101 2.30 3.81 -1.22
CA THR A 101 1.23 3.31 -0.36
C THR A 101 -0.08 3.34 -1.13
N LEU A 102 -0.78 2.21 -1.16
CA LEU A 102 -2.09 2.08 -1.79
C LEU A 102 -3.18 2.34 -0.76
N TYR A 103 -3.95 3.40 -0.95
CA TYR A 103 -5.16 3.70 -0.18
C TYR A 103 -6.36 3.13 -0.91
N LYS A 104 -6.93 2.02 -0.41
CA LYS A 104 -8.19 1.45 -0.92
C LYS A 104 -9.36 2.26 -0.37
N VAL A 105 -10.03 2.98 -1.24
CA VAL A 105 -11.19 3.80 -0.90
C VAL A 105 -12.45 3.06 -1.33
N TYR A 106 -13.37 2.88 -0.41
CA TYR A 106 -14.67 2.26 -0.66
C TYR A 106 -15.71 3.35 -0.90
N PRO A 107 -16.15 3.60 -2.16
CA PRO A 107 -17.11 4.64 -2.45
C PRO A 107 -18.50 4.30 -1.89
N ALA A 108 -19.26 5.32 -1.54
CA ALA A 108 -20.67 5.16 -1.18
C ALA A 108 -21.50 4.75 -2.39
N PRO A 109 -22.66 4.09 -2.19
CA PRO A 109 -23.57 3.74 -3.28
C PRO A 109 -23.94 4.96 -4.13
N GLY A 110 -23.85 4.83 -5.45
CA GLY A 110 -24.18 5.90 -6.40
C GLY A 110 -23.02 6.78 -6.84
N VAL A 111 -21.85 6.69 -6.20
CA VAL A 111 -20.64 7.44 -6.59
C VAL A 111 -20.00 6.79 -7.82
N LYS A 112 -19.69 7.59 -8.83
CA LYS A 112 -19.08 7.12 -10.08
C LYS A 112 -17.56 7.08 -9.96
N ILE A 113 -16.95 5.97 -10.36
CA ILE A 113 -15.48 5.78 -10.35
C ILE A 113 -14.77 6.85 -11.22
N ALA A 114 -15.41 7.30 -12.30
CA ALA A 114 -14.86 8.35 -13.16
C ALA A 114 -14.58 9.67 -12.43
N GLU A 115 -15.29 9.97 -11.35
CA GLU A 115 -15.08 11.17 -10.55
C GLU A 115 -13.73 11.15 -9.83
N PHE A 116 -13.33 9.99 -9.32
CA PHE A 116 -12.01 9.83 -8.71
C PHE A 116 -10.86 10.05 -9.71
N LYS A 117 -11.01 9.54 -10.94
CA LYS A 117 -10.00 9.75 -11.99
C LYS A 117 -9.89 11.21 -12.41
N ARG A 118 -11.03 11.92 -12.45
CA ARG A 118 -11.07 13.34 -12.82
C ARG A 118 -10.31 14.24 -11.86
N ILE A 119 -10.33 13.92 -10.56
CA ILE A 119 -9.67 14.71 -9.52
C ILE A 119 -8.26 14.22 -9.16
N GLN A 120 -7.67 13.31 -9.94
CA GLN A 120 -6.37 12.71 -9.63
C GLN A 120 -5.26 13.77 -9.48
N GLU A 121 -5.21 14.76 -10.38
CA GLU A 121 -4.20 15.82 -10.33
C GLU A 121 -4.40 16.73 -9.10
N ASP A 122 -5.65 17.06 -8.80
CA ASP A 122 -6.01 17.84 -7.62
C ASP A 122 -5.67 17.09 -6.33
N LEU A 123 -5.90 15.78 -6.30
CA LEU A 123 -5.48 14.92 -5.18
C LEU A 123 -3.96 14.99 -4.98
N GLY A 124 -3.18 14.99 -6.06
CA GLY A 124 -1.73 15.13 -5.99
C GLY A 124 -1.31 16.41 -5.28
N MET A 125 -1.96 17.51 -5.60
CA MET A 125 -1.71 18.82 -4.97
C MET A 125 -2.13 18.82 -3.49
N HIS A 126 -3.31 18.31 -3.17
CA HIS A 126 -3.80 18.25 -1.78
C HIS A 126 -2.95 17.37 -0.88
N LEU A 127 -2.42 16.27 -1.42
CA LEU A 127 -1.57 15.34 -0.68
C LEU A 127 -0.13 15.85 -0.54
N HIS A 128 0.28 16.83 -1.35
CA HIS A 128 1.68 17.28 -1.47
C HIS A 128 2.62 16.12 -1.81
N ALA A 129 2.13 15.13 -2.55
CA ALA A 129 2.87 13.94 -2.90
C ALA A 129 3.60 14.13 -4.25
N ARG A 130 4.76 13.48 -4.41
CA ARG A 130 5.54 13.52 -5.66
C ARG A 130 4.78 12.90 -6.84
N GLY A 131 3.84 11.99 -6.56
CA GLY A 131 2.99 11.37 -7.55
C GLY A 131 1.78 10.71 -6.90
N VAL A 132 0.63 10.84 -7.56
CA VAL A 132 -0.62 10.18 -7.18
C VAL A 132 -1.22 9.53 -8.41
N ARG A 133 -1.65 8.29 -8.28
CA ARG A 133 -2.32 7.54 -9.34
C ARG A 133 -3.61 6.94 -8.83
N VAL A 134 -4.67 7.07 -9.60
CA VAL A 134 -5.96 6.44 -9.31
C VAL A 134 -6.14 5.19 -10.16
N VAL A 135 -6.32 4.05 -9.50
CA VAL A 135 -6.54 2.74 -10.12
C VAL A 135 -7.90 2.20 -9.74
N THR A 136 -8.56 1.51 -10.66
CA THR A 136 -9.82 0.83 -10.38
C THR A 136 -9.53 -0.59 -9.93
N LEU A 137 -10.00 -0.94 -8.74
CA LEU A 137 -9.95 -2.30 -8.20
C LEU A 137 -11.33 -2.96 -8.37
N THR A 138 -11.42 -4.24 -8.08
CA THR A 138 -12.67 -5.01 -8.25
C THR A 138 -13.79 -4.53 -7.33
N ASP A 139 -13.43 -4.13 -6.10
CA ASP A 139 -14.36 -3.79 -5.01
C ASP A 139 -14.22 -2.34 -4.51
N SER A 140 -13.23 -1.61 -5.00
CA SER A 140 -12.82 -0.32 -4.45
C SER A 140 -12.10 0.53 -5.50
N VAL A 141 -11.77 1.74 -5.11
CA VAL A 141 -10.88 2.63 -5.87
C VAL A 141 -9.55 2.72 -5.15
N GLY A 142 -8.46 2.38 -5.81
CA GLY A 142 -7.12 2.53 -5.28
C GLY A 142 -6.56 3.92 -5.56
N ILE A 143 -6.03 4.58 -4.54
CA ILE A 143 -5.25 5.81 -4.66
C ILE A 143 -3.82 5.45 -4.26
N GLU A 144 -2.93 5.33 -5.24
CA GLU A 144 -1.51 5.09 -5.03
C GLU A 144 -0.83 6.43 -4.76
N VAL A 145 -0.16 6.53 -3.62
CA VAL A 145 0.56 7.74 -3.20
C VAL A 145 2.02 7.40 -3.01
N ALA A 146 2.93 8.15 -3.64
CA ALA A 146 4.36 7.97 -3.45
C ALA A 146 4.75 8.25 -2.00
N ASN A 147 5.51 7.34 -1.38
CA ASN A 147 5.99 7.50 -0.01
C ASN A 147 6.98 8.68 0.07
N ASP A 148 6.99 9.40 1.19
CA ASP A 148 7.94 10.50 1.44
C ASP A 148 9.39 9.98 1.39
N HIS A 149 9.61 8.79 1.95
CA HIS A 149 10.91 8.10 2.00
C HIS A 149 10.81 6.69 1.41
N PRO A 150 10.94 6.54 0.07
CA PRO A 150 10.85 5.22 -0.58
C PRO A 150 12.02 4.31 -0.19
N SER A 151 11.74 3.02 -0.01
CA SER A 151 12.74 2.00 0.25
C SER A 151 13.26 1.38 -1.04
N ILE A 152 14.53 0.99 -1.05
CA ILE A 152 15.12 0.23 -2.16
C ILE A 152 14.62 -1.22 -2.08
N VAL A 153 14.16 -1.76 -3.21
CA VAL A 153 13.80 -3.17 -3.35
C VAL A 153 14.95 -3.92 -4.02
N PRO A 154 15.75 -4.72 -3.28
CA PRO A 154 16.85 -5.46 -3.87
C PRO A 154 16.34 -6.58 -4.78
N MET A 155 16.98 -6.78 -5.94
CA MET A 155 16.66 -7.89 -6.85
C MET A 155 16.77 -9.26 -6.16
N ARG A 156 17.75 -9.42 -5.27
CA ARG A 156 17.89 -10.63 -4.45
C ARG A 156 16.63 -10.97 -3.66
N ALA A 157 15.95 -9.97 -3.09
CA ALA A 157 14.71 -10.16 -2.33
C ALA A 157 13.55 -10.58 -3.24
N VAL A 158 13.45 -9.96 -4.43
CA VAL A 158 12.40 -10.27 -5.41
C VAL A 158 12.54 -11.68 -5.97
N LEU A 159 13.77 -12.09 -6.33
CA LEU A 159 14.03 -13.45 -6.82
C LEU A 159 13.89 -14.53 -5.73
N ASN A 160 14.05 -14.15 -4.46
CA ASN A 160 13.86 -15.07 -3.33
C ASN A 160 12.40 -15.12 -2.83
N ASP A 161 11.52 -14.32 -3.41
CA ASP A 161 10.10 -14.34 -3.06
C ASP A 161 9.43 -15.67 -3.47
N GLU A 162 8.52 -16.15 -2.63
CA GLU A 162 7.83 -17.42 -2.86
C GLU A 162 7.00 -17.42 -4.14
N ALA A 163 6.40 -16.27 -4.49
CA ALA A 163 5.61 -16.14 -5.71
C ALA A 163 6.46 -16.35 -6.97
N PHE A 164 7.71 -15.82 -6.99
CA PHE A 164 8.65 -16.06 -8.08
C PHE A 164 9.13 -17.51 -8.11
N ARG A 165 9.50 -18.05 -6.94
CA ARG A 165 10.05 -19.41 -6.82
C ARG A 165 9.05 -20.51 -7.13
N SER A 166 7.77 -20.31 -6.83
CA SER A 166 6.69 -21.25 -7.10
C SER A 166 6.07 -21.10 -8.49
N SER A 167 6.52 -20.12 -9.27
CA SER A 167 6.01 -19.87 -10.62
C SER A 167 6.22 -21.09 -11.51
N LYS A 168 5.14 -21.50 -12.20
CA LYS A 168 5.15 -22.59 -13.19
C LYS A 168 5.35 -22.08 -14.63
N ALA A 169 5.62 -20.78 -14.80
CA ALA A 169 5.89 -20.20 -16.10
C ALA A 169 7.22 -20.74 -16.64
N GLU A 170 7.28 -21.01 -17.94
CA GLU A 170 8.53 -21.45 -18.59
C GLU A 170 9.64 -20.39 -18.54
N LEU A 171 9.24 -19.11 -18.54
CA LEU A 171 10.14 -17.97 -18.45
C LEU A 171 9.57 -16.96 -17.45
N PRO A 172 9.78 -17.15 -16.14
CA PRO A 172 9.35 -16.18 -15.14
C PRO A 172 10.29 -14.96 -15.18
N VAL A 173 9.71 -13.75 -15.14
CA VAL A 173 10.46 -12.49 -15.13
C VAL A 173 10.13 -11.73 -13.86
N ALA A 174 11.16 -11.42 -13.06
CA ALA A 174 11.04 -10.58 -11.88
C ALA A 174 11.25 -9.11 -12.27
N ILE A 175 10.22 -8.28 -12.11
CA ILE A 175 10.25 -6.86 -12.50
C ILE A 175 10.38 -5.97 -11.26
N GLY A 176 9.80 -6.38 -10.15
CA GLY A 176 9.75 -5.61 -8.89
C GLY A 176 8.69 -6.16 -7.95
N TYR A 177 8.40 -5.36 -6.95
CA TYR A 177 7.45 -5.68 -5.89
C TYR A 177 6.32 -4.65 -5.88
#